data_50f383f146bd226ca313daf5f0a034f2
#
_entry.id   50f383f146bd226ca313daf5f0a034f2
#
_cell.length_a   1.000
_cell.length_b   1.000
_cell.length_c   1.000
_cell.angle_alpha   90.00
_cell.angle_beta   90.00
_cell.angle_gamma   90.00
#
_symmetry.space_group_name_H-M   'P 1'
#
loop_
_entity.id
_entity.type
_entity.pdbx_description
1 polymer ?
#
loop_
_entity_poly.entity_id
_entity_poly.type
_entity_poly.pdbx_seq_one_letter_code
_entity_poly.pdbx_strand_id
1 'polypeptide(L)'
;ATDETKVTNATYIESYENVTVYTKKGLDENSYVVFAAYDLKFKDINTPAPGLSELYVYKNEDGKYIIQNDDTNTEIQECIEKTRQESDVAELIAEVEEKLNTAMASDDTLKKFEEELGEKVNTAQMADNGDMLTAKEACNIRSDANVNAEILGKLQAGEQVKKLENASDNWIKVEYNGREAYVFGDLVQ
;
A
#
# COMPACT_ATOMS: atom_id res chain seq x y z
N ALA A 1 -4.68 9.89 12.87
CA ALA A 1 -3.92 8.85 13.53
C ALA A 1 -3.41 7.94 12.44
N THR A 2 -2.10 7.86 12.27
CA THR A 2 -1.47 6.80 11.49
C THR A 2 -2.10 5.49 11.97
N ASP A 3 -2.62 4.72 11.04
CA ASP A 3 -3.17 3.41 11.39
C ASP A 3 -2.00 2.53 11.85
N GLU A 4 -1.79 2.48 13.18
CA GLU A 4 -0.73 1.67 13.78
C GLU A 4 -0.87 0.19 13.38
N THR A 5 -2.06 -0.22 12.92
CA THR A 5 -2.32 -1.56 12.39
C THR A 5 -1.62 -1.82 11.06
N LYS A 6 -1.40 -0.80 10.22
CA LYS A 6 -0.63 -0.95 8.97
C LYS A 6 0.84 -1.26 9.27
N VAL A 7 1.40 -0.66 10.33
CA VAL A 7 2.79 -0.88 10.75
C VAL A 7 2.98 -2.23 11.44
N THR A 8 1.99 -2.67 12.21
CA THR A 8 2.07 -3.94 12.97
C THR A 8 1.86 -5.19 12.12
N ASN A 9 1.21 -5.08 10.95
CA ASN A 9 1.00 -6.22 10.06
C ASN A 9 2.18 -6.50 9.11
N ALA A 10 3.12 -5.59 8.98
CA ALA A 10 4.34 -5.82 8.22
C ALA A 10 5.36 -6.61 9.06
N THR A 11 5.09 -7.89 9.28
CA THR A 11 5.93 -8.78 10.12
C THR A 11 7.37 -8.93 9.61
N TYR A 12 7.64 -8.55 8.37
CA TYR A 12 8.95 -8.59 7.71
C TYR A 12 9.73 -7.27 7.83
N ILE A 13 9.12 -6.15 8.24
CA ILE A 13 9.81 -4.88 8.45
C ILE A 13 10.51 -4.87 9.81
N GLU A 14 11.79 -4.51 9.81
CA GLU A 14 12.57 -4.30 11.03
C GLU A 14 12.55 -2.82 11.46
N SER A 15 12.88 -1.92 10.53
CA SER A 15 12.93 -0.47 10.81
C SER A 15 12.79 0.37 9.53
N TYR A 16 12.43 1.65 9.74
CA TYR A 16 12.59 2.73 8.79
C TYR A 16 13.78 3.59 9.21
N GLU A 17 14.74 3.76 8.33
CA GLU A 17 15.97 4.51 8.59
C GLU A 17 16.11 5.69 7.63
N ASN A 18 16.95 6.66 7.96
CA ASN A 18 17.29 7.81 7.10
C ASN A 18 16.08 8.58 6.53
N VAL A 19 15.00 8.69 7.32
CA VAL A 19 13.76 9.34 6.87
C VAL A 19 14.01 10.82 6.57
N THR A 20 13.72 11.24 5.35
CA THR A 20 13.75 12.64 4.92
C THR A 20 12.41 13.01 4.32
N VAL A 21 11.87 14.16 4.75
CA VAL A 21 10.52 14.59 4.35
C VAL A 21 10.61 15.86 3.49
N TYR A 22 9.96 15.81 2.33
CA TYR A 22 9.78 16.92 1.41
C TYR A 22 8.30 17.29 1.34
N THR A 23 7.99 18.56 1.22
CA THR A 23 6.60 19.02 1.18
C THR A 23 6.35 19.97 0.02
N LYS A 24 5.20 19.80 -0.62
CA LYS A 24 4.65 20.73 -1.61
C LYS A 24 3.29 21.22 -1.14
N LYS A 25 2.84 22.36 -1.66
CA LYS A 25 1.51 22.88 -1.34
C LYS A 25 0.44 21.94 -1.89
N GLY A 26 -0.58 21.67 -1.06
CA GLY A 26 -1.76 20.94 -1.46
C GLY A 26 -2.83 21.85 -2.10
N LEU A 27 -4.09 21.44 -2.00
CA LEU A 27 -5.23 22.15 -2.61
C LEU A 27 -5.55 23.50 -1.92
N ASP A 28 -5.16 23.65 -0.65
CA ASP A 28 -5.39 24.87 0.14
C ASP A 28 -4.18 25.25 0.99
N GLU A 29 -4.30 26.37 1.74
CA GLU A 29 -3.21 26.89 2.56
C GLU A 29 -2.83 26.01 3.75
N ASN A 30 -3.70 25.08 4.13
CA ASN A 30 -3.55 24.20 5.29
C ASN A 30 -3.30 22.74 4.89
N SER A 31 -3.00 22.49 3.63
CA SER A 31 -2.75 21.15 3.10
C SER A 31 -1.44 21.05 2.34
N TYR A 32 -0.88 19.85 2.32
CA TYR A 32 0.42 19.56 1.70
C TYR A 32 0.42 18.18 1.06
N VAL A 33 1.07 18.06 -0.10
CA VAL A 33 1.56 16.80 -0.62
C VAL A 33 2.93 16.56 0.01
N VAL A 34 3.09 15.41 0.64
CA VAL A 34 4.29 15.04 1.40
C VAL A 34 4.95 13.85 0.75
N PHE A 35 6.24 13.95 0.48
CA PHE A 35 7.09 12.88 -0.01
C PHE A 35 8.06 12.50 1.11
N ALA A 36 7.93 11.29 1.64
CA ALA A 36 8.82 10.76 2.65
C ALA A 36 9.75 9.73 2.01
N ALA A 37 11.02 10.08 1.85
CA ALA A 37 12.06 9.18 1.42
C ALA A 37 12.68 8.50 2.66
N TYR A 38 12.94 7.20 2.58
CA TYR A 38 13.49 6.41 3.67
C TYR A 38 14.27 5.20 3.15
N ASP A 39 15.03 4.60 4.04
CA ASP A 39 15.61 3.28 3.86
C ASP A 39 14.82 2.26 4.69
N LEU A 40 14.19 1.30 4.03
CA LEU A 40 13.41 0.25 4.66
C LEU A 40 14.29 -0.95 4.95
N LYS A 41 14.45 -1.29 6.22
CA LYS A 41 15.19 -2.46 6.62
C LYS A 41 14.24 -3.63 6.86
N PHE A 42 14.50 -4.72 6.14
CA PHE A 42 13.78 -5.98 6.30
C PHE A 42 14.52 -6.93 7.24
N LYS A 43 13.76 -7.76 7.96
CA LYS A 43 14.34 -8.84 8.78
C LYS A 43 15.08 -9.83 7.89
N ASP A 44 16.25 -10.24 8.35
CA ASP A 44 17.11 -11.22 7.66
C ASP A 44 17.66 -10.76 6.30
N ILE A 45 17.50 -9.46 5.94
CA ILE A 45 18.12 -8.85 4.75
C ILE A 45 19.06 -7.73 5.21
N ASN A 46 20.32 -7.81 4.80
CA ASN A 46 21.35 -6.87 5.27
C ASN A 46 21.26 -5.51 4.57
N THR A 47 20.88 -5.51 3.29
CA THR A 47 20.83 -4.31 2.46
C THR A 47 19.48 -3.62 2.63
N PRO A 48 19.44 -2.36 3.10
CA PRO A 48 18.21 -1.60 3.17
C PRO A 48 17.64 -1.33 1.77
N ALA A 49 16.33 -1.31 1.66
CA ALA A 49 15.61 -0.93 0.44
C ALA A 49 15.22 0.55 0.51
N PRO A 50 15.79 1.43 -0.33
CA PRO A 50 15.30 2.81 -0.47
C PRO A 50 13.86 2.84 -0.95
N GLY A 51 13.03 3.67 -0.30
CA GLY A 51 11.62 3.81 -0.61
C GLY A 51 11.14 5.25 -0.53
N LEU A 52 10.01 5.52 -1.15
CA LEU A 52 9.33 6.81 -1.14
C LEU A 52 7.83 6.60 -0.89
N SER A 53 7.32 7.25 0.15
CA SER A 53 5.87 7.32 0.40
C SER A 53 5.34 8.69 0.02
N GLU A 54 4.19 8.69 -0.63
CA GLU A 54 3.45 9.89 -1.02
C GLU A 54 2.20 10.00 -0.16
N LEU A 55 2.01 11.13 0.48
CA LEU A 55 0.93 11.35 1.43
C LEU A 55 0.28 12.71 1.17
N TYR A 56 -1.03 12.80 1.33
CA TYR A 56 -1.72 14.08 1.42
C TYR A 56 -2.04 14.38 2.87
N VAL A 57 -1.60 15.54 3.34
CA VAL A 57 -1.74 15.96 4.75
C VAL A 57 -2.50 17.25 4.81
N TYR A 58 -3.49 17.34 5.68
CA TYR A 58 -4.26 18.57 5.90
C TYR A 58 -4.42 18.87 7.38
N LYS A 59 -4.66 20.13 7.68
CA LYS A 59 -4.90 20.61 9.04
C LYS A 59 -6.39 20.49 9.37
N ASN A 60 -6.73 19.74 10.41
CA ASN A 60 -8.10 19.60 10.88
C ASN A 60 -8.57 20.81 11.69
N GLU A 61 -9.84 20.82 12.13
CA GLU A 61 -10.46 21.88 12.92
C GLU A 61 -9.76 22.14 14.26
N ASP A 62 -9.13 21.12 14.85
CA ASP A 62 -8.32 21.23 16.08
C ASP A 62 -6.91 21.81 15.84
N GLY A 63 -6.58 22.13 14.59
CA GLY A 63 -5.28 22.64 14.20
C GLY A 63 -4.17 21.58 14.10
N LYS A 64 -4.50 20.29 14.09
CA LYS A 64 -3.56 19.19 13.94
C LYS A 64 -3.48 18.75 12.49
N TYR A 65 -2.27 18.43 12.04
CA TYR A 65 -2.08 17.79 10.74
C TYR A 65 -2.44 16.31 10.81
N ILE A 66 -3.26 15.87 9.87
CA ILE A 66 -3.67 14.47 9.70
C ILE A 66 -3.45 14.03 8.25
N ILE A 67 -3.13 12.75 8.08
CA ILE A 67 -2.97 12.13 6.77
C ILE A 67 -4.36 11.82 6.24
N GLN A 68 -4.62 12.20 4.99
CA GLN A 68 -5.81 11.81 4.26
C GLN A 68 -5.67 10.37 3.78
N ASN A 69 -6.59 9.53 4.21
CA ASN A 69 -6.64 8.12 3.85
C ASN A 69 -7.80 7.78 2.88
N ASP A 70 -8.47 8.81 2.34
CA ASP A 70 -9.56 8.61 1.38
C ASP A 70 -9.01 8.66 -0.05
N ASP A 71 -8.76 7.50 -0.61
CA ASP A 71 -8.23 7.34 -1.97
C ASP A 71 -9.29 7.61 -3.06
N THR A 72 -10.54 7.84 -2.67
CA THR A 72 -11.64 8.14 -3.62
C THR A 72 -11.74 9.63 -3.98
N ASN A 73 -11.02 10.50 -3.28
CA ASN A 73 -11.04 11.94 -3.56
C ASN A 73 -10.19 12.27 -4.80
N THR A 74 -10.87 12.43 -5.94
CA THR A 74 -10.25 12.70 -7.23
C THR A 74 -9.45 14.00 -7.28
N GLU A 75 -9.86 15.06 -6.58
CA GLU A 75 -9.13 16.34 -6.56
C GLU A 75 -7.78 16.20 -5.86
N ILE A 76 -7.74 15.42 -4.79
CA ILE A 76 -6.49 15.10 -4.08
C ILE A 76 -5.57 14.24 -4.96
N GLN A 77 -6.12 13.23 -5.62
CA GLN A 77 -5.34 12.37 -6.52
C GLN A 77 -4.74 13.18 -7.69
N GLU A 78 -5.52 14.05 -8.30
CA GLU A 78 -5.04 14.96 -9.35
C GLU A 78 -3.96 15.92 -8.83
N CYS A 79 -4.10 16.42 -7.60
CA CYS A 79 -3.10 17.27 -6.97
C CYS A 79 -1.78 16.53 -6.75
N ILE A 80 -1.82 15.30 -6.24
CA ILE A 80 -0.63 14.46 -6.05
C ILE A 80 0.03 14.18 -7.39
N GLU A 81 -0.73 13.74 -8.40
CA GLU A 81 -0.20 13.40 -9.72
C GLU A 81 0.44 14.60 -10.41
N LYS A 82 -0.18 15.79 -10.31
CA LYS A 82 0.40 17.03 -10.83
C LYS A 82 1.71 17.39 -10.12
N THR A 83 1.75 17.18 -8.80
CA THR A 83 2.94 17.47 -7.99
C THR A 83 4.10 16.51 -8.33
N ARG A 84 3.82 15.24 -8.64
CA ARG A 84 4.82 14.26 -9.12
C ARG A 84 5.51 14.71 -10.40
N GLN A 85 4.84 15.49 -11.24
CA GLN A 85 5.38 16.00 -12.52
C GLN A 85 6.25 17.24 -12.36
N GLU A 86 6.32 17.84 -11.16
CA GLU A 86 7.26 18.93 -10.88
C GLU A 86 8.70 18.41 -10.94
N SER A 87 9.61 19.20 -11.56
CA SER A 87 10.96 18.74 -11.89
C SER A 87 11.74 18.21 -10.68
N ASP A 88 11.67 18.90 -9.54
CA ASP A 88 12.38 18.52 -8.32
C ASP A 88 11.77 17.29 -7.64
N VAL A 89 10.46 17.06 -7.79
CA VAL A 89 9.79 15.84 -7.31
C VAL A 89 10.11 14.67 -8.23
N ALA A 90 10.05 14.87 -9.54
CA ALA A 90 10.41 13.85 -10.51
C ALA A 90 11.89 13.41 -10.36
N GLU A 91 12.80 14.35 -10.07
CA GLU A 91 14.20 14.05 -9.76
C GLU A 91 14.33 13.23 -8.47
N LEU A 92 13.59 13.57 -7.42
CA LEU A 92 13.57 12.81 -6.16
C LEU A 92 13.07 11.38 -6.38
N ILE A 93 11.99 11.21 -7.14
CA ILE A 93 11.44 9.87 -7.48
C ILE A 93 12.50 9.05 -8.22
N ALA A 94 13.09 9.62 -9.27
CA ALA A 94 14.12 8.95 -10.06
C ALA A 94 15.37 8.57 -9.23
N GLU A 95 15.79 9.46 -8.31
CA GLU A 95 16.92 9.19 -7.41
C GLU A 95 16.65 8.00 -6.48
N VAL A 96 15.43 7.93 -5.90
CA VAL A 96 15.07 6.83 -5.01
C VAL A 96 14.95 5.52 -5.80
N GLU A 97 14.37 5.53 -7.00
CA GLU A 97 14.29 4.36 -7.88
C GLU A 97 15.70 3.86 -8.29
N GLU A 98 16.61 4.75 -8.64
CA GLU A 98 18.01 4.38 -8.96
C GLU A 98 18.72 3.76 -7.77
N LYS A 99 18.54 4.32 -6.57
CA LYS A 99 19.08 3.75 -5.33
C LYS A 99 18.53 2.36 -5.04
N LEU A 100 17.23 2.15 -5.20
CA LEU A 100 16.60 0.84 -5.01
C LEU A 100 17.15 -0.18 -6.03
N ASN A 101 17.21 0.20 -7.30
CA ASN A 101 17.77 -0.66 -8.36
C ASN A 101 19.24 -1.05 -8.05
N THR A 102 20.04 -0.10 -7.54
CA THR A 102 21.42 -0.34 -7.13
C THR A 102 21.48 -1.29 -5.93
N ALA A 103 20.63 -1.10 -4.93
CA ALA A 103 20.54 -1.98 -3.77
C ALA A 103 20.18 -3.42 -4.19
N MET A 104 19.15 -3.59 -5.03
CA MET A 104 18.75 -4.90 -5.56
C MET A 104 19.86 -5.55 -6.43
N ALA A 105 20.59 -4.76 -7.20
CA ALA A 105 21.72 -5.28 -8.00
C ALA A 105 22.89 -5.76 -7.14
N SER A 106 23.02 -5.26 -5.91
CA SER A 106 24.08 -5.61 -4.96
C SER A 106 23.72 -6.75 -4.00
N ASP A 107 22.42 -7.09 -3.88
CA ASP A 107 21.93 -8.10 -2.93
C ASP A 107 20.81 -8.93 -3.56
N ASP A 108 21.15 -10.16 -3.97
CA ASP A 108 20.20 -11.10 -4.58
C ASP A 108 19.06 -11.49 -3.63
N THR A 109 19.26 -11.39 -2.30
CA THR A 109 18.22 -11.69 -1.30
C THR A 109 17.19 -10.58 -1.29
N LEU A 110 17.63 -9.32 -1.29
CA LEU A 110 16.74 -8.16 -1.40
C LEU A 110 15.98 -8.21 -2.72
N LYS A 111 16.67 -8.47 -3.84
CA LYS A 111 16.04 -8.54 -5.16
C LYS A 111 14.92 -9.56 -5.21
N LYS A 112 15.16 -10.79 -4.75
CA LYS A 112 14.14 -11.84 -4.71
C LYS A 112 12.97 -11.47 -3.80
N PHE A 113 13.26 -10.86 -2.66
CA PHE A 113 12.23 -10.45 -1.72
C PHE A 113 11.31 -9.37 -2.33
N GLU A 114 11.87 -8.36 -3.00
CA GLU A 114 11.10 -7.32 -3.70
C GLU A 114 10.29 -7.90 -4.87
N GLU A 115 10.87 -8.82 -5.65
CA GLU A 115 10.15 -9.54 -6.71
C GLU A 115 8.97 -10.34 -6.14
N GLU A 116 9.17 -11.08 -5.04
CA GLU A 116 8.11 -11.83 -4.36
C GLU A 116 7.01 -10.93 -3.76
N LEU A 117 7.39 -9.76 -3.21
CA LEU A 117 6.42 -8.76 -2.76
C LEU A 117 5.61 -8.21 -3.93
N GLY A 118 6.28 -7.84 -5.03
CA GLY A 118 5.63 -7.37 -6.24
C GLY A 118 4.68 -8.40 -6.84
N GLU A 119 5.07 -9.67 -6.89
CA GLU A 119 4.21 -10.76 -7.36
C GLU A 119 3.00 -10.98 -6.43
N LYS A 120 3.18 -10.91 -5.12
CA LYS A 120 2.09 -11.07 -4.14
C LYS A 120 1.06 -9.94 -4.21
N VAL A 121 1.50 -8.72 -4.40
CA VAL A 121 0.61 -7.54 -4.56
C VAL A 121 -0.13 -7.60 -5.91
N ASN A 122 0.46 -8.24 -6.91
CA ASN A 122 0.04 -8.07 -8.30
C ASN A 122 -1.00 -9.08 -8.79
N THR A 123 -1.00 -10.33 -8.32
CA THR A 123 -1.85 -11.37 -8.96
C THR A 123 -3.34 -11.21 -8.67
N ALA A 124 -3.72 -10.98 -7.44
CA ALA A 124 -5.14 -10.83 -7.09
C ALA A 124 -5.71 -9.45 -7.46
N GLN A 125 -4.90 -8.40 -7.42
CA GLN A 125 -5.32 -7.06 -7.84
C GLN A 125 -5.35 -6.89 -9.36
N MET A 126 -4.50 -7.58 -10.11
CA MET A 126 -4.48 -7.57 -11.58
C MET A 126 -5.55 -8.46 -12.22
N ALA A 127 -6.12 -9.42 -11.48
CA ALA A 127 -7.24 -10.20 -11.99
C ALA A 127 -8.40 -9.27 -12.41
N ASP A 128 -9.09 -9.60 -13.48
CA ASP A 128 -10.23 -8.82 -13.95
C ASP A 128 -11.44 -8.95 -13.00
N ASN A 129 -12.29 -7.93 -12.98
CA ASN A 129 -13.55 -8.01 -12.24
C ASN A 129 -14.40 -9.13 -12.84
N GLY A 130 -14.81 -10.06 -12.00
CA GLY A 130 -15.52 -11.26 -12.40
C GLY A 130 -14.69 -12.54 -12.35
N ASP A 131 -13.37 -12.44 -12.25
CA ASP A 131 -12.47 -13.59 -12.15
C ASP A 131 -12.59 -14.28 -10.79
N MET A 132 -12.22 -15.56 -10.77
CA MET A 132 -12.19 -16.37 -9.56
C MET A 132 -10.80 -16.31 -8.93
N LEU A 133 -10.74 -15.72 -7.75
CA LEU A 133 -9.54 -15.72 -6.92
C LEU A 133 -9.48 -16.97 -6.06
N THR A 134 -8.30 -17.55 -5.94
CA THR A 134 -8.06 -18.75 -5.14
C THR A 134 -7.34 -18.39 -3.84
N ALA A 135 -7.85 -18.85 -2.70
CA ALA A 135 -7.21 -18.64 -1.41
C ALA A 135 -5.88 -19.43 -1.33
N LYS A 136 -4.78 -18.74 -1.05
CA LYS A 136 -3.45 -19.33 -0.86
C LYS A 136 -3.36 -20.11 0.45
N GLU A 137 -4.02 -19.58 1.47
CA GLU A 137 -4.12 -20.14 2.81
C GLU A 137 -5.50 -19.85 3.41
N ALA A 138 -5.76 -20.38 4.61
CA ALA A 138 -7.02 -20.11 5.29
C ALA A 138 -7.15 -18.63 5.66
N CYS A 139 -8.15 -17.94 5.12
CA CYS A 139 -8.35 -16.50 5.29
C CYS A 139 -9.78 -16.13 5.66
N ASN A 140 -9.92 -15.02 6.36
CA ASN A 140 -11.23 -14.50 6.75
C ASN A 140 -11.83 -13.67 5.63
N ILE A 141 -13.13 -13.83 5.42
CA ILE A 141 -13.99 -12.96 4.61
C ILE A 141 -14.70 -12.00 5.55
N ARG A 142 -14.63 -10.71 5.26
CA ARG A 142 -15.11 -9.65 6.16
C ARG A 142 -16.20 -8.79 5.52
N SER A 143 -16.95 -8.08 6.39
CA SER A 143 -18.04 -7.19 5.96
C SER A 143 -17.53 -5.87 5.38
N ASP A 144 -16.27 -5.51 5.59
CA ASP A 144 -15.67 -4.25 5.15
C ASP A 144 -14.16 -4.43 4.94
N ALA A 145 -13.54 -3.50 4.21
CA ALA A 145 -12.12 -3.47 3.85
C ALA A 145 -11.23 -3.07 5.04
N ASN A 146 -11.35 -3.74 6.19
CA ASN A 146 -10.48 -3.52 7.34
C ASN A 146 -10.40 -4.76 8.26
N VAL A 147 -9.29 -4.87 9.02
CA VAL A 147 -9.00 -6.03 9.88
C VAL A 147 -9.92 -6.14 11.11
N ASN A 148 -10.63 -5.08 11.48
CA ASN A 148 -11.54 -5.06 12.62
C ASN A 148 -13.00 -5.28 12.19
N ALA A 149 -13.28 -5.36 10.88
CA ALA A 149 -14.63 -5.61 10.37
C ALA A 149 -15.13 -7.01 10.78
N GLU A 150 -16.44 -7.16 10.84
CA GLU A 150 -17.10 -8.43 11.16
C GLU A 150 -16.65 -9.54 10.19
N ILE A 151 -16.33 -10.71 10.73
CA ILE A 151 -16.00 -11.89 9.96
C ILE A 151 -17.30 -12.54 9.49
N LEU A 152 -17.56 -12.49 8.17
CA LEU A 152 -18.74 -13.11 7.54
C LEU A 152 -18.54 -14.60 7.25
N GLY A 153 -17.28 -15.03 7.15
CA GLY A 153 -16.94 -16.42 6.87
C GLY A 153 -15.42 -16.59 6.71
N LYS A 154 -15.04 -17.76 6.24
CA LYS A 154 -13.64 -18.14 6.06
C LYS A 154 -13.49 -18.98 4.80
N LEU A 155 -12.46 -18.70 4.00
CA LEU A 155 -12.00 -19.58 2.95
C LEU A 155 -10.89 -20.49 3.48
N GLN A 156 -10.88 -21.74 3.03
CA GLN A 156 -9.74 -22.63 3.22
C GLN A 156 -8.77 -22.49 2.04
N ALA A 157 -7.53 -22.92 2.22
CA ALA A 157 -6.56 -22.95 1.13
C ALA A 157 -7.13 -23.73 -0.08
N GLY A 158 -7.05 -23.12 -1.26
CA GLY A 158 -7.59 -23.68 -2.51
C GLY A 158 -9.06 -23.37 -2.78
N GLU A 159 -9.82 -22.83 -1.83
CA GLU A 159 -11.19 -22.36 -2.09
C GLU A 159 -11.20 -21.09 -2.92
N GLN A 160 -12.24 -20.91 -3.71
CA GLN A 160 -12.34 -19.80 -4.64
C GLN A 160 -13.46 -18.83 -4.28
N VAL A 161 -13.21 -17.56 -4.62
CA VAL A 161 -14.17 -16.47 -4.44
C VAL A 161 -14.12 -15.55 -5.66
N LYS A 162 -15.27 -15.05 -6.09
CA LYS A 162 -15.36 -14.18 -7.26
C LYS A 162 -14.98 -12.74 -6.91
N LYS A 163 -14.02 -12.18 -7.65
CA LYS A 163 -13.64 -10.78 -7.56
C LYS A 163 -14.73 -9.88 -8.09
N LEU A 164 -15.07 -8.82 -7.37
CA LEU A 164 -15.95 -7.77 -7.83
C LEU A 164 -15.17 -6.52 -8.25
N GLU A 165 -14.29 -6.03 -7.38
CA GLU A 165 -13.41 -4.89 -7.65
C GLU A 165 -12.24 -4.83 -6.66
N ASN A 166 -11.23 -4.01 -6.95
CA ASN A 166 -10.21 -3.67 -5.98
C ASN A 166 -10.80 -2.69 -4.94
N ALA A 167 -10.39 -2.83 -3.69
CA ALA A 167 -10.72 -1.90 -2.61
C ALA A 167 -9.42 -1.28 -2.06
N SER A 168 -9.55 -0.31 -1.12
CA SER A 168 -8.41 0.36 -0.50
C SER A 168 -7.51 -0.61 0.27
N ASP A 169 -6.24 -0.24 0.45
CA ASP A 169 -5.31 -0.90 1.36
C ASP A 169 -5.11 -2.40 1.10
N ASN A 170 -4.98 -2.78 -0.17
CA ASN A 170 -4.80 -4.17 -0.60
C ASN A 170 -5.98 -5.10 -0.27
N TRP A 171 -7.16 -4.54 0.00
CA TRP A 171 -8.39 -5.32 0.09
C TRP A 171 -8.99 -5.52 -1.29
N ILE A 172 -9.70 -6.63 -1.45
CA ILE A 172 -10.44 -6.96 -2.66
C ILE A 172 -11.88 -7.21 -2.28
N LYS A 173 -12.79 -6.50 -2.94
CA LYS A 173 -14.21 -6.77 -2.83
C LYS A 173 -14.54 -8.02 -3.63
N VAL A 174 -15.26 -8.93 -3.01
CA VAL A 174 -15.61 -10.24 -3.54
C VAL A 174 -17.08 -10.56 -3.35
N GLU A 175 -17.59 -11.51 -4.12
CA GLU A 175 -18.93 -12.08 -3.90
C GLU A 175 -18.82 -13.32 -3.02
N TYR A 176 -19.35 -13.23 -1.81
CA TYR A 176 -19.38 -14.34 -0.86
C TYR A 176 -20.81 -14.64 -0.41
N ASN A 177 -21.31 -15.86 -0.70
CA ASN A 177 -22.69 -16.28 -0.39
C ASN A 177 -23.77 -15.31 -0.92
N GLY A 178 -23.56 -14.77 -2.14
CA GLY A 178 -24.48 -13.85 -2.80
C GLY A 178 -24.51 -12.43 -2.19
N ARG A 179 -23.48 -12.04 -1.44
CA ARG A 179 -23.29 -10.71 -0.84
C ARG A 179 -21.93 -10.17 -1.17
N GLU A 180 -21.82 -8.84 -1.17
CA GLU A 180 -20.53 -8.17 -1.18
C GLU A 180 -19.81 -8.42 0.15
N ALA A 181 -18.51 -8.72 0.04
CA ALA A 181 -17.64 -8.98 1.16
C ALA A 181 -16.19 -8.62 0.78
N TYR A 182 -15.26 -8.72 1.69
CA TYR A 182 -13.87 -8.31 1.48
C TYR A 182 -12.91 -9.39 1.93
N VAL A 183 -11.86 -9.59 1.14
CA VAL A 183 -10.71 -10.45 1.45
C VAL A 183 -9.42 -9.67 1.27
N PHE A 184 -8.42 -9.96 2.08
CA PHE A 184 -7.12 -9.31 1.96
C PHE A 184 -6.35 -9.88 0.77
N GLY A 185 -5.86 -9.02 -0.13
CA GLY A 185 -5.30 -9.39 -1.43
C GLY A 185 -4.11 -10.35 -1.36
N ASP A 186 -3.25 -10.23 -0.34
CA ASP A 186 -2.09 -11.13 -0.17
C ASP A 186 -2.49 -12.60 0.09
N LEU A 187 -3.70 -12.83 0.57
CA LEU A 187 -4.19 -14.17 0.93
C LEU A 187 -4.87 -14.90 -0.23
N VAL A 188 -5.02 -14.23 -1.38
CA VAL A 188 -5.65 -14.79 -2.60
C VAL A 188 -4.76 -14.54 -3.83
N GLN A 189 -5.01 -15.31 -4.90
CA GLN A 189 -4.29 -15.19 -6.16
C GLN A 189 -5.21 -15.45 -7.35
#